data_35123368e42197438bf17f827825812f
#
_entry.id   35123368e42197438bf17f827825812f
#
_cell.length_a   1.000
_cell.length_b   1.000
_cell.length_c   1.000
_cell.angle_alpha   90.00
_cell.angle_beta   90.00
_cell.angle_gamma   90.00
#
_symmetry.space_group_name_H-M   'P 1'
#
loop_
_entity.id
_entity.type
_entity.pdbx_description
1 polymer ?
#
loop_
_entity_poly.entity_id
_entity_poly.type
_entity_poly.pdbx_seq_one_letter_code
_entity_poly.pdbx_strand_id
1 'polypeptide(L)'
;MANLLCRSVVVAIILAFSSVSNISAQQTKPQPSPSPTPTLIESDQEAVRVFTEEVRLPVIALDAYGHYDPTLDLNDVLVIEDGVIQQVRSIRHIPANVLFLLDTGGELSGLGGISKSTWLTRAVAANLISKLPEGSWFAILQSGNTADIIQPWTKDKAAALKVLKNKLNASKRSRISEAIVTATQQLKDRPEGSRHVVMITDGVDSPGGKVDRNAAIKKLIAARATVHVISYTELVRQKSDKKTTEVSVGQLPTSSNPITATDPTLPPGTTRSPSFGVGIRFDPAMRRQRKAYEADVKKSEQVLTNVAEETGGKLILPLSSDEMLAQSNEVARAIGAEYVVTYRPKRPLAEASPGEYRRIEVQSRKVGVTLEARRGYVVPTPVNE
;
A
#
# COMPACT_ATOMS: atom_id res chain seq x y z
N MET A 1 51.09 15.04 33.49
CA MET A 1 51.59 13.78 34.03
C MET A 1 50.98 12.70 33.19
N ALA A 2 51.68 12.25 32.24
CA ALA A 2 52.51 11.04 32.15
C ALA A 2 51.64 9.90 31.61
N ASN A 3 51.83 9.58 30.33
CA ASN A 3 52.60 8.42 29.77
C ASN A 3 51.81 7.09 29.81
N LEU A 4 51.84 6.13 28.87
CA LEU A 4 52.77 5.79 27.77
C LEU A 4 52.11 4.63 26.99
N LEU A 5 52.10 4.64 25.69
CA LEU A 5 52.66 3.69 24.72
C LEU A 5 52.90 2.22 25.14
N CYS A 6 52.42 1.26 24.29
CA CYS A 6 53.14 0.05 23.87
C CYS A 6 52.36 -0.59 22.71
N ARG A 7 52.73 -0.51 21.45
CA ARG A 7 53.74 -1.18 20.59
C ARG A 7 53.50 -2.68 20.41
N SER A 8 53.13 -2.99 19.18
CA SER A 8 53.41 -4.07 18.24
C SER A 8 54.37 -5.22 18.68
N VAL A 9 54.00 -6.48 18.32
CA VAL A 9 54.99 -7.47 17.85
C VAL A 9 54.32 -8.42 16.84
N VAL A 10 54.86 -8.44 15.62
CA VAL A 10 54.73 -9.43 14.55
C VAL A 10 55.71 -10.55 14.85
N VAL A 11 55.27 -11.81 14.77
CA VAL A 11 56.20 -12.97 14.66
C VAL A 11 55.75 -13.86 13.54
N ALA A 12 56.53 -13.84 12.47
CA ALA A 12 56.53 -14.84 11.37
C ALA A 12 57.45 -16.01 11.84
N ILE A 13 56.92 -17.24 11.70
CA ILE A 13 57.74 -18.44 11.80
C ILE A 13 57.63 -19.20 10.48
N ILE A 14 58.74 -19.18 9.74
CA ILE A 14 59.08 -20.08 8.64
C ILE A 14 59.73 -21.30 9.21
N LEU A 15 59.23 -22.50 8.92
CA LEU A 15 59.94 -23.75 9.10
C LEU A 15 59.87 -24.61 7.84
N ALA A 16 60.99 -24.66 7.16
CA ALA A 16 61.34 -25.65 6.14
C ALA A 16 61.74 -26.97 6.81
N PHE A 17 61.19 -28.07 6.36
CA PHE A 17 61.79 -29.38 6.65
C PHE A 17 61.80 -30.29 5.44
N SER A 18 62.95 -30.81 5.25
CA SER A 18 63.60 -31.64 4.30
C SER A 18 62.93 -32.97 3.92
N SER A 19 63.11 -33.32 2.66
CA SER A 19 62.91 -34.58 2.00
C SER A 19 63.67 -35.77 2.67
N VAL A 20 62.94 -36.87 2.85
CA VAL A 20 63.55 -38.19 3.01
C VAL A 20 62.91 -39.17 2.03
N SER A 21 63.68 -39.61 1.04
CA SER A 21 63.29 -40.60 0.10
C SER A 21 63.37 -41.99 0.74
N ASN A 22 62.30 -42.74 0.73
CA ASN A 22 62.32 -44.18 0.97
C ASN A 22 61.86 -44.93 -0.26
N ILE A 23 62.80 -45.65 -0.87
CA ILE A 23 62.60 -46.64 -1.90
C ILE A 23 62.08 -47.90 -1.22
N SER A 24 60.91 -48.41 -1.57
CA SER A 24 60.43 -49.74 -1.22
C SER A 24 59.80 -50.41 -2.42
N ALA A 25 60.22 -51.65 -2.60
CA ALA A 25 60.05 -52.53 -3.72
C ALA A 25 58.61 -52.77 -4.18
N GLN A 26 58.48 -52.80 -5.49
CA GLN A 26 57.28 -53.20 -6.22
C GLN A 26 56.96 -54.70 -5.98
N GLN A 27 55.80 -54.97 -5.42
CA GLN A 27 55.10 -56.25 -5.62
C GLN A 27 53.95 -56.00 -6.60
N THR A 28 54.10 -56.55 -7.78
CA THR A 28 53.06 -56.62 -8.81
C THR A 28 51.93 -57.52 -8.38
N LYS A 29 50.77 -56.94 -8.11
CA LYS A 29 49.51 -57.65 -8.03
C LYS A 29 48.87 -57.68 -9.43
N PRO A 30 48.15 -58.73 -9.80
CA PRO A 30 47.51 -58.82 -11.11
C PRO A 30 46.35 -57.83 -11.20
N GLN A 31 46.34 -57.14 -12.30
CA GLN A 31 45.29 -56.14 -12.66
C GLN A 31 44.02 -56.87 -12.96
N PRO A 32 42.84 -56.48 -12.28
CA PRO A 32 41.57 -56.99 -12.71
C PRO A 32 41.15 -56.30 -14.02
N SER A 33 40.57 -57.12 -14.93
CA SER A 33 39.97 -56.66 -16.19
C SER A 33 39.03 -55.51 -16.00
N PRO A 34 38.96 -54.54 -16.92
CA PRO A 34 38.00 -53.43 -16.80
C PRO A 34 36.58 -53.95 -16.91
N SER A 35 35.80 -53.77 -15.86
CA SER A 35 34.34 -53.89 -15.91
C SER A 35 33.78 -52.88 -16.92
N PRO A 36 32.77 -53.23 -17.69
CA PRO A 36 32.14 -52.27 -18.61
C PRO A 36 31.60 -51.09 -17.83
N THR A 37 32.08 -49.92 -18.15
CA THR A 37 31.50 -48.64 -17.67
C THR A 37 30.03 -48.61 -18.05
N PRO A 38 29.08 -48.42 -17.11
CA PRO A 38 27.71 -48.21 -17.49
C PRO A 38 27.66 -46.94 -18.33
N THR A 39 27.28 -47.08 -19.58
CA THR A 39 26.91 -45.96 -20.44
C THR A 39 25.75 -45.27 -19.77
N LEU A 40 26.00 -44.10 -19.21
CA LEU A 40 24.91 -43.20 -18.83
C LEU A 40 24.12 -42.91 -20.11
N ILE A 41 22.97 -43.56 -20.25
CA ILE A 41 21.97 -43.09 -21.19
C ILE A 41 21.56 -41.74 -20.61
N GLU A 42 22.12 -40.64 -21.14
CA GLU A 42 21.52 -39.34 -21.02
C GLU A 42 20.12 -39.46 -21.62
N SER A 43 19.15 -39.78 -20.75
CA SER A 43 17.79 -39.51 -21.10
C SER A 43 17.67 -38.01 -21.19
N ASP A 44 17.63 -37.50 -22.41
CA ASP A 44 17.10 -36.18 -22.75
C ASP A 44 15.62 -36.17 -22.31
N GLN A 45 15.41 -36.20 -20.99
CA GLN A 45 14.13 -35.76 -20.42
C GLN A 45 14.22 -34.24 -20.44
N GLU A 46 13.86 -33.65 -21.59
CA GLU A 46 13.35 -32.29 -21.59
C GLU A 46 12.42 -32.19 -20.39
N ALA A 47 12.86 -31.44 -19.38
CA ALA A 47 12.02 -31.15 -18.26
C ALA A 47 10.81 -30.38 -18.84
N VAL A 48 9.72 -31.10 -19.09
CA VAL A 48 8.44 -30.50 -19.51
C VAL A 48 8.06 -29.59 -18.35
N ARG A 49 8.40 -28.32 -18.48
CA ARG A 49 7.91 -27.27 -17.59
C ARG A 49 6.40 -27.18 -17.83
N VAL A 50 5.63 -27.94 -17.07
CA VAL A 50 4.18 -27.81 -17.03
C VAL A 50 3.89 -26.48 -16.33
N PHE A 51 3.77 -25.41 -17.09
CA PHE A 51 3.20 -24.17 -16.60
C PHE A 51 1.72 -24.44 -16.30
N THR A 52 1.41 -24.68 -15.05
CA THR A 52 0.02 -24.69 -14.60
C THR A 52 -0.46 -23.24 -14.59
N GLU A 53 -1.09 -22.84 -15.67
CA GLU A 53 -1.74 -21.55 -15.80
C GLU A 53 -2.96 -21.48 -14.88
N GLU A 54 -2.76 -21.07 -13.64
CA GLU A 54 -3.83 -20.90 -12.67
C GLU A 54 -4.09 -19.42 -12.40
N VAL A 55 -5.36 -19.04 -12.41
CA VAL A 55 -5.81 -17.74 -11.95
C VAL A 55 -6.28 -17.87 -10.51
N ARG A 56 -5.73 -17.02 -9.65
CA ARG A 56 -6.13 -16.89 -8.24
C ARG A 56 -6.98 -15.65 -8.07
N LEU A 57 -8.21 -15.86 -7.70
CA LEU A 57 -9.24 -14.84 -7.60
C LEU A 57 -9.61 -14.63 -6.13
N PRO A 58 -9.36 -13.46 -5.56
CA PRO A 58 -9.90 -13.08 -4.26
C PRO A 58 -11.42 -12.95 -4.34
N VAL A 59 -12.13 -13.58 -3.41
CA VAL A 59 -13.60 -13.58 -3.34
C VAL A 59 -14.05 -13.39 -1.90
N ILE A 60 -14.97 -12.46 -1.68
CA ILE A 60 -15.65 -12.26 -0.40
C ILE A 60 -17.05 -12.82 -0.50
N ALA A 61 -17.45 -13.65 0.46
CA ALA A 61 -18.79 -14.17 0.57
C ALA A 61 -19.57 -13.41 1.65
N LEU A 62 -20.75 -12.91 1.28
CA LEU A 62 -21.66 -12.19 2.17
C LEU A 62 -23.00 -12.91 2.26
N ASP A 63 -23.56 -13.05 3.46
CA ASP A 63 -24.91 -13.54 3.69
C ASP A 63 -25.96 -12.48 3.29
N ALA A 64 -27.24 -12.83 3.39
CA ALA A 64 -28.35 -11.94 3.08
C ALA A 64 -28.40 -10.66 3.95
N TYR A 65 -27.68 -10.64 5.07
CA TYR A 65 -27.57 -9.50 5.98
C TYR A 65 -26.28 -8.70 5.77
N GLY A 66 -25.45 -9.09 4.81
CA GLY A 66 -24.16 -8.45 4.54
C GLY A 66 -23.05 -8.86 5.51
N HIS A 67 -23.23 -9.93 6.30
CA HIS A 67 -22.16 -10.50 7.11
C HIS A 67 -21.33 -11.49 6.28
N TYR A 68 -20.05 -11.64 6.65
CA TYR A 68 -19.17 -12.60 5.99
C TYR A 68 -19.59 -14.04 6.25
N ASP A 69 -19.73 -14.81 5.18
CA ASP A 69 -20.02 -16.25 5.25
C ASP A 69 -18.71 -17.05 5.26
N PRO A 70 -18.35 -17.68 6.39
CA PRO A 70 -17.14 -18.50 6.50
C PRO A 70 -17.31 -19.91 5.95
N THR A 71 -18.48 -20.27 5.40
CA THR A 71 -18.84 -21.63 5.04
C THR A 71 -18.97 -21.84 3.54
N LEU A 72 -18.29 -21.01 2.73
CA LEU A 72 -18.28 -21.13 1.29
C LEU A 72 -17.50 -22.38 0.85
N ASP A 73 -18.13 -23.21 0.02
CA ASP A 73 -17.52 -24.44 -0.51
C ASP A 73 -17.26 -24.33 -2.03
N LEU A 74 -16.49 -25.29 -2.55
CA LEU A 74 -16.07 -25.35 -3.96
C LEU A 74 -17.26 -25.32 -4.93
N ASN A 75 -18.33 -26.04 -4.58
CA ASN A 75 -19.52 -26.16 -5.42
C ASN A 75 -20.43 -24.92 -5.38
N ASP A 76 -20.20 -24.03 -4.40
CA ASP A 76 -21.01 -22.83 -4.21
C ASP A 76 -20.60 -21.68 -5.14
N VAL A 77 -19.41 -21.77 -5.76
CA VAL A 77 -18.84 -20.69 -6.55
C VAL A 77 -18.91 -20.99 -8.05
N LEU A 78 -19.49 -20.07 -8.79
CA LEU A 78 -19.47 -20.04 -10.24
C LEU A 78 -18.59 -18.88 -10.70
N VAL A 79 -17.51 -19.20 -11.43
CA VAL A 79 -16.64 -18.20 -12.06
C VAL A 79 -16.91 -18.17 -13.55
N ILE A 80 -17.11 -16.98 -14.11
CA ILE A 80 -17.32 -16.72 -15.52
C ILE A 80 -16.21 -15.76 -15.99
N GLU A 81 -15.41 -16.17 -16.97
CA GLU A 81 -14.38 -15.35 -17.60
C GLU A 81 -14.74 -15.10 -19.05
N ASP A 82 -14.84 -13.84 -19.45
CA ASP A 82 -15.27 -13.41 -20.80
C ASP A 82 -16.54 -14.11 -21.29
N GLY A 83 -17.52 -14.31 -20.41
CA GLY A 83 -18.78 -15.01 -20.69
C GLY A 83 -18.71 -16.54 -20.70
N VAL A 84 -17.53 -17.12 -20.42
CA VAL A 84 -17.33 -18.59 -20.39
C VAL A 84 -17.19 -19.08 -18.97
N ILE A 85 -18.04 -20.06 -18.58
CA ILE A 85 -17.99 -20.70 -17.25
C ILE A 85 -16.66 -21.44 -17.08
N GLN A 86 -15.98 -21.17 -15.98
CA GLN A 86 -14.71 -21.77 -15.60
C GLN A 86 -14.89 -22.87 -14.55
N GLN A 87 -13.99 -23.84 -14.55
CA GLN A 87 -13.98 -24.88 -13.53
C GLN A 87 -13.14 -24.46 -12.34
N VAL A 88 -13.78 -24.20 -11.21
CA VAL A 88 -13.09 -23.93 -9.94
C VAL A 88 -12.38 -25.19 -9.48
N ARG A 89 -11.10 -25.06 -9.08
CA ARG A 89 -10.25 -26.18 -8.61
C ARG A 89 -10.07 -26.20 -7.11
N SER A 90 -9.99 -25.02 -6.50
CA SER A 90 -9.86 -24.93 -5.04
C SER A 90 -10.40 -23.61 -4.51
N ILE A 91 -10.86 -23.67 -3.26
CA ILE A 91 -11.21 -22.52 -2.42
C ILE A 91 -10.42 -22.64 -1.14
N ARG A 92 -9.72 -21.59 -0.74
CA ARG A 92 -8.90 -21.60 0.47
C ARG A 92 -8.86 -20.22 1.11
N HIS A 93 -8.83 -20.18 2.44
CA HIS A 93 -8.33 -19.02 3.18
C HIS A 93 -6.79 -19.06 3.20
N ILE A 94 -6.14 -17.98 2.77
CA ILE A 94 -4.69 -17.83 2.89
C ILE A 94 -4.38 -16.56 3.65
N PRO A 95 -3.29 -16.55 4.45
CA PRO A 95 -2.89 -15.36 5.18
C PRO A 95 -2.70 -14.16 4.24
N ALA A 96 -3.33 -13.04 4.59
CA ALA A 96 -3.29 -11.83 3.80
C ALA A 96 -1.88 -11.19 3.81
N ASN A 97 -1.52 -10.57 2.69
CA ASN A 97 -0.33 -9.74 2.56
C ASN A 97 -0.79 -8.29 2.31
N VAL A 98 -0.82 -7.48 3.37
CA VAL A 98 -1.42 -6.15 3.39
C VAL A 98 -0.35 -5.07 3.35
N LEU A 99 -0.33 -4.27 2.30
CA LEU A 99 0.50 -3.07 2.24
C LEU A 99 -0.36 -1.86 2.61
N PHE A 100 -0.02 -1.20 3.71
CA PHE A 100 -0.62 0.06 4.12
C PHE A 100 0.08 1.22 3.43
N LEU A 101 -0.64 1.96 2.58
CA LEU A 101 -0.17 3.19 1.96
C LEU A 101 -0.81 4.36 2.71
N LEU A 102 -0.01 5.03 3.54
CA LEU A 102 -0.44 6.08 4.45
C LEU A 102 -0.03 7.45 3.92
N ASP A 103 -1.00 8.22 3.50
CA ASP A 103 -0.77 9.57 3.01
C ASP A 103 -0.82 10.60 4.14
N THR A 104 0.32 11.18 4.44
CA THR A 104 0.50 12.22 5.46
C THR A 104 0.89 13.57 4.85
N GLY A 105 0.79 13.68 3.52
CA GLY A 105 1.14 14.89 2.81
C GLY A 105 0.12 16.01 2.96
N GLY A 106 0.59 17.25 2.90
CA GLY A 106 -0.25 18.45 2.95
C GLY A 106 -0.58 18.98 4.34
N GLU A 107 -0.38 18.21 5.42
CA GLU A 107 -0.66 18.65 6.80
C GLU A 107 0.18 19.88 7.19
N LEU A 108 1.41 19.98 6.70
CA LEU A 108 2.31 21.09 6.97
C LEU A 108 2.34 22.14 5.85
N SER A 109 1.42 22.09 4.87
CA SER A 109 1.47 22.97 3.70
C SER A 109 1.01 24.40 3.94
N GLY A 110 0.48 24.71 5.11
CA GLY A 110 -0.02 26.05 5.45
C GLY A 110 -1.26 26.51 4.66
N LEU A 111 -1.82 25.65 3.81
CA LEU A 111 -3.04 25.91 3.05
C LEU A 111 -4.27 25.84 3.97
N GLY A 112 -4.36 26.80 4.88
CA GLY A 112 -5.56 27.17 5.61
C GLY A 112 -6.47 26.07 6.14
N GLY A 113 -5.94 25.01 6.74
CA GLY A 113 -6.74 24.04 7.51
C GLY A 113 -7.43 22.92 6.72
N ILE A 114 -7.10 22.75 5.46
CA ILE A 114 -7.49 21.55 4.68
C ILE A 114 -6.29 20.60 4.77
N SER A 115 -6.06 20.03 5.94
CA SER A 115 -4.92 19.12 6.13
C SER A 115 -5.41 17.74 6.52
N LYS A 116 -4.78 16.73 5.93
CA LYS A 116 -4.88 15.36 6.38
C LYS A 116 -4.33 15.28 7.80
N SER A 117 -5.02 14.57 8.67
CA SER A 117 -4.55 14.41 10.04
C SER A 117 -3.64 13.17 10.14
N THR A 118 -2.35 13.37 10.30
CA THR A 118 -1.40 12.26 10.54
C THR A 118 -1.77 11.47 11.80
N TRP A 119 -2.34 12.14 12.81
CA TRP A 119 -2.85 11.46 14.00
C TRP A 119 -3.98 10.48 13.65
N LEU A 120 -4.96 10.92 12.85
CA LEU A 120 -6.08 10.08 12.42
C LEU A 120 -5.63 8.94 11.51
N THR A 121 -4.74 9.22 10.55
CA THR A 121 -4.10 8.20 9.71
C THR A 121 -3.44 7.12 10.56
N ARG A 122 -2.69 7.53 11.59
CA ARG A 122 -2.03 6.62 12.53
C ARG A 122 -3.05 5.78 13.31
N ALA A 123 -4.11 6.41 13.82
CA ALA A 123 -5.13 5.72 14.61
C ALA A 123 -5.87 4.67 13.76
N VAL A 124 -6.27 5.02 12.53
CA VAL A 124 -6.93 4.10 11.59
C VAL A 124 -6.01 2.96 11.19
N ALA A 125 -4.75 3.24 10.84
CA ALA A 125 -3.79 2.21 10.48
C ALA A 125 -3.49 1.26 11.66
N ALA A 126 -3.36 1.79 12.87
CA ALA A 126 -3.16 0.99 14.08
C ALA A 126 -4.37 0.09 14.38
N ASN A 127 -5.58 0.62 14.23
CA ASN A 127 -6.82 -0.15 14.39
C ASN A 127 -6.88 -1.31 13.38
N LEU A 128 -6.61 -1.04 12.11
CA LEU A 128 -6.58 -2.04 11.05
C LEU A 128 -5.57 -3.15 11.36
N ILE A 129 -4.30 -2.81 11.63
CA ILE A 129 -3.24 -3.77 11.94
C ILE A 129 -3.61 -4.66 13.13
N SER A 130 -4.20 -4.08 14.18
CA SER A 130 -4.62 -4.85 15.36
C SER A 130 -5.72 -5.86 15.06
N LYS A 131 -6.59 -5.56 14.08
CA LYS A 131 -7.74 -6.38 13.69
C LYS A 131 -7.45 -7.40 12.58
N LEU A 132 -6.32 -7.28 11.88
CA LEU A 132 -5.93 -8.27 10.87
C LEU A 132 -5.84 -9.67 11.50
N PRO A 133 -6.22 -10.74 10.74
CA PRO A 133 -6.08 -12.12 11.19
C PRO A 133 -4.64 -12.47 11.56
N GLU A 134 -4.50 -13.42 12.48
CA GLU A 134 -3.19 -13.99 12.81
C GLU A 134 -2.52 -14.61 11.58
N GLY A 135 -1.20 -14.50 11.51
CA GLY A 135 -0.42 -14.99 10.39
C GLY A 135 -0.36 -14.06 9.18
N SER A 136 -1.15 -12.98 9.13
CA SER A 136 -1.08 -11.97 8.08
C SER A 136 0.29 -11.27 8.05
N TRP A 137 0.79 -10.99 6.85
CA TRP A 137 1.94 -10.15 6.62
C TRP A 137 1.50 -8.72 6.34
N PHE A 138 2.24 -7.75 6.82
CA PHE A 138 1.98 -6.35 6.50
C PHE A 138 3.26 -5.54 6.37
N ALA A 139 3.18 -4.53 5.52
CA ALA A 139 4.20 -3.50 5.34
C ALA A 139 3.56 -2.12 5.40
N ILE A 140 4.33 -1.09 5.77
CA ILE A 140 3.85 0.28 5.88
C ILE A 140 4.69 1.19 4.99
N LEU A 141 4.03 1.82 4.04
CA LEU A 141 4.56 2.80 3.13
C LEU A 141 3.96 4.16 3.45
N GLN A 142 4.78 5.15 3.72
CA GLN A 142 4.37 6.53 3.90
C GLN A 142 4.47 7.30 2.58
N SER A 143 3.40 7.98 2.18
CA SER A 143 3.41 9.01 1.16
C SER A 143 3.52 10.38 1.83
N GLY A 144 4.67 11.00 1.67
CA GLY A 144 4.99 12.30 2.23
C GLY A 144 5.75 13.15 1.22
N ASN A 145 6.84 13.78 1.63
CA ASN A 145 7.76 14.46 0.70
C ASN A 145 8.39 13.48 -0.28
N THR A 146 8.52 12.22 0.12
CA THR A 146 8.97 11.05 -0.62
C THR A 146 8.01 9.88 -0.35
N ALA A 147 8.17 8.78 -1.09
CA ALA A 147 7.45 7.54 -0.88
C ALA A 147 8.38 6.55 -0.16
N ASP A 148 8.21 6.41 1.15
CA ASP A 148 9.16 5.69 2.01
C ASP A 148 8.54 4.46 2.67
N ILE A 149 9.22 3.30 2.58
CA ILE A 149 8.87 2.12 3.36
C ILE A 149 9.35 2.35 4.80
N ILE A 150 8.43 2.71 5.70
CA ILE A 150 8.76 2.93 7.11
C ILE A 150 8.75 1.65 7.92
N GLN A 151 8.01 0.61 7.46
CA GLN A 151 8.02 -0.74 7.99
C GLN A 151 8.07 -1.74 6.84
N PRO A 152 9.19 -2.48 6.66
CA PRO A 152 9.25 -3.62 5.74
C PRO A 152 8.28 -4.74 6.16
N TRP A 153 8.04 -5.71 5.30
CA TRP A 153 7.16 -6.83 5.55
C TRP A 153 7.44 -7.55 6.86
N THR A 154 6.45 -7.65 7.72
CA THR A 154 6.50 -8.30 9.03
C THR A 154 5.16 -8.93 9.39
N LYS A 155 5.16 -9.87 10.35
CA LYS A 155 3.98 -10.38 11.05
C LYS A 155 3.83 -9.80 12.46
N ASP A 156 4.86 -9.08 12.92
CA ASP A 156 4.91 -8.51 14.26
C ASP A 156 4.08 -7.24 14.34
N LYS A 157 2.84 -7.38 14.86
CA LYS A 157 1.93 -6.26 15.08
C LYS A 157 2.52 -5.20 16.04
N ALA A 158 3.23 -5.64 17.09
CA ALA A 158 3.79 -4.73 18.09
C ALA A 158 4.90 -3.84 17.49
N ALA A 159 5.78 -4.44 16.67
CA ALA A 159 6.80 -3.69 15.94
C ALA A 159 6.18 -2.66 14.99
N ALA A 160 5.14 -3.04 14.25
CA ALA A 160 4.45 -2.12 13.35
C ALA A 160 3.76 -0.96 14.08
N LEU A 161 3.07 -1.24 15.17
CA LEU A 161 2.45 -0.20 16.01
C LEU A 161 3.48 0.78 16.56
N LYS A 162 4.65 0.29 16.97
CA LYS A 162 5.78 1.12 17.42
C LYS A 162 6.30 2.01 16.28
N VAL A 163 6.40 1.49 15.06
CA VAL A 163 6.81 2.26 13.88
C VAL A 163 5.78 3.34 13.55
N LEU A 164 4.49 3.04 13.55
CA LEU A 164 3.43 4.02 13.34
C LEU A 164 3.52 5.17 14.35
N LYS A 165 3.79 4.87 15.62
CA LYS A 165 3.94 5.88 16.67
C LYS A 165 5.16 6.77 16.46
N ASN A 166 6.30 6.20 16.07
CA ASN A 166 7.60 6.87 16.14
C ASN A 166 8.10 7.39 14.78
N LYS A 167 7.68 6.78 13.65
CA LYS A 167 8.22 7.10 12.33
C LYS A 167 7.21 7.74 11.38
N LEU A 168 5.89 7.56 11.61
CA LEU A 168 4.89 8.21 10.78
C LEU A 168 4.76 9.68 11.15
N ASN A 169 5.17 10.58 10.26
CA ASN A 169 5.24 12.01 10.49
C ASN A 169 4.43 12.80 9.45
N ALA A 170 3.96 13.98 9.86
CA ALA A 170 3.34 14.94 8.97
C ALA A 170 4.33 15.44 7.91
N SER A 171 3.84 15.68 6.69
CA SER A 171 4.65 16.12 5.56
C SER A 171 4.04 17.32 4.84
N LYS A 172 4.86 18.11 4.16
CA LYS A 172 4.40 19.27 3.36
C LYS A 172 3.78 18.85 2.03
N ARG A 173 4.27 17.77 1.43
CA ARG A 173 3.85 17.29 0.11
C ARG A 173 3.30 15.88 0.19
N SER A 174 2.41 15.53 -0.73
CA SER A 174 1.96 14.16 -0.99
C SER A 174 2.58 13.66 -2.29
N ARG A 175 3.09 12.43 -2.27
CA ARG A 175 3.66 11.72 -3.43
C ARG A 175 2.92 10.41 -3.65
N ILE A 176 1.60 10.51 -3.78
CA ILE A 176 0.73 9.33 -3.86
C ILE A 176 1.02 8.46 -5.09
N SER A 177 1.26 9.08 -6.25
CA SER A 177 1.58 8.32 -7.47
C SER A 177 2.92 7.60 -7.36
N GLU A 178 3.94 8.20 -6.75
CA GLU A 178 5.22 7.54 -6.48
C GLU A 178 5.05 6.41 -5.45
N ALA A 179 4.23 6.63 -4.43
CA ALA A 179 3.92 5.63 -3.41
C ALA A 179 3.17 4.42 -4.01
N ILE A 180 2.24 4.64 -4.94
CA ILE A 180 1.56 3.56 -5.67
C ILE A 180 2.57 2.71 -6.46
N VAL A 181 3.52 3.32 -7.15
CA VAL A 181 4.57 2.57 -7.88
C VAL A 181 5.43 1.76 -6.91
N THR A 182 5.84 2.36 -5.79
CA THR A 182 6.60 1.65 -4.75
C THR A 182 5.79 0.49 -4.16
N ALA A 183 4.49 0.70 -3.89
CA ALA A 183 3.60 -0.36 -3.41
C ALA A 183 3.53 -1.53 -4.39
N THR A 184 3.38 -1.27 -5.69
CA THR A 184 3.33 -2.33 -6.71
C THR A 184 4.63 -3.13 -6.78
N GLN A 185 5.78 -2.49 -6.58
CA GLN A 185 7.07 -3.19 -6.51
C GLN A 185 7.16 -4.10 -5.29
N GLN A 186 6.71 -3.62 -4.12
CA GLN A 186 6.72 -4.39 -2.87
C GLN A 186 5.79 -5.61 -2.92
N LEU A 187 4.76 -5.59 -3.75
CA LEU A 187 3.81 -6.69 -3.88
C LEU A 187 4.28 -7.80 -4.83
N LYS A 188 5.27 -7.55 -5.70
CA LYS A 188 5.71 -8.53 -6.70
C LYS A 188 6.08 -9.88 -6.10
N ASP A 189 6.78 -9.88 -4.96
CA ASP A 189 7.27 -11.07 -4.28
C ASP A 189 6.22 -11.72 -3.36
N ARG A 190 4.99 -11.21 -3.36
CA ARG A 190 3.89 -11.76 -2.56
C ARG A 190 3.00 -12.67 -3.39
N PRO A 191 2.44 -13.75 -2.78
CA PRO A 191 1.54 -14.66 -3.49
C PRO A 191 0.33 -13.93 -4.07
N GLU A 192 -0.03 -14.22 -5.31
CA GLU A 192 -1.26 -13.73 -5.91
C GLU A 192 -2.48 -14.29 -5.18
N GLY A 193 -3.57 -13.52 -5.16
CA GLY A 193 -4.80 -13.88 -4.47
C GLY A 193 -4.81 -13.58 -2.96
N SER A 194 -3.68 -13.12 -2.39
CA SER A 194 -3.61 -12.65 -1.01
C SER A 194 -3.01 -11.26 -0.87
N ARG A 195 -2.85 -10.55 -1.99
CA ARG A 195 -2.28 -9.20 -2.03
C ARG A 195 -3.36 -8.17 -1.77
N HIS A 196 -3.14 -7.34 -0.77
CA HIS A 196 -4.02 -6.22 -0.44
C HIS A 196 -3.22 -4.93 -0.36
N VAL A 197 -3.83 -3.85 -0.80
CA VAL A 197 -3.37 -2.49 -0.54
C VAL A 197 -4.47 -1.76 0.20
N VAL A 198 -4.14 -1.21 1.37
CA VAL A 198 -5.03 -0.31 2.10
C VAL A 198 -4.49 1.10 1.98
N MET A 199 -5.17 1.94 1.23
CA MET A 199 -4.81 3.33 1.03
C MET A 199 -5.60 4.22 1.98
N ILE A 200 -4.91 5.03 2.79
CA ILE A 200 -5.52 6.08 3.61
C ILE A 200 -5.08 7.42 3.03
N THR A 201 -5.94 8.03 2.19
CA THR A 201 -5.55 9.18 1.35
C THR A 201 -6.77 9.95 0.84
N ASP A 202 -6.59 11.20 0.39
CA ASP A 202 -7.53 11.90 -0.49
C ASP A 202 -7.20 11.69 -1.98
N GLY A 203 -6.10 10.99 -2.25
CA GLY A 203 -5.59 10.68 -3.58
C GLY A 203 -5.08 11.88 -4.38
N VAL A 204 -4.85 13.03 -3.75
CA VAL A 204 -4.34 14.24 -4.43
C VAL A 204 -2.83 14.32 -4.30
N ASP A 205 -2.13 14.34 -5.45
CA ASP A 205 -0.69 14.57 -5.50
C ASP A 205 -0.34 16.05 -5.36
N SER A 206 0.74 16.34 -4.66
CA SER A 206 1.33 17.67 -4.68
C SER A 206 2.06 17.92 -6.00
N PRO A 207 2.05 19.18 -6.52
CA PRO A 207 2.74 19.53 -7.75
C PRO A 207 4.24 19.14 -7.75
N GLY A 208 4.76 18.80 -8.93
CA GLY A 208 6.17 18.46 -9.13
C GLY A 208 6.53 17.00 -8.83
N GLY A 209 5.56 16.08 -8.82
CA GLY A 209 5.80 14.64 -8.86
C GLY A 209 6.45 14.20 -10.16
N LYS A 210 7.23 13.11 -10.10
CA LYS A 210 7.94 12.54 -11.26
C LYS A 210 7.15 11.45 -11.97
N VAL A 211 6.11 10.94 -11.34
CA VAL A 211 5.33 9.79 -11.80
C VAL A 211 3.98 10.27 -12.34
N ASP A 212 3.63 9.81 -13.53
CA ASP A 212 2.28 9.99 -14.05
C ASP A 212 1.27 9.16 -13.27
N ARG A 213 0.20 9.80 -12.82
CA ARG A 213 -0.82 9.19 -11.98
C ARG A 213 -1.54 8.05 -12.67
N ASN A 214 -1.92 8.24 -13.94
CA ASN A 214 -2.67 7.21 -14.68
C ASN A 214 -1.81 5.98 -14.92
N ALA A 215 -0.51 6.18 -15.21
CA ALA A 215 0.45 5.09 -15.33
C ALA A 215 0.65 4.34 -14.00
N ALA A 216 0.68 5.05 -12.86
CA ALA A 216 0.77 4.43 -11.53
C ALA A 216 -0.47 3.58 -11.23
N ILE A 217 -1.67 4.11 -11.48
CA ILE A 217 -2.95 3.40 -11.29
C ILE A 217 -3.02 2.13 -12.17
N LYS A 218 -2.65 2.23 -13.45
CA LYS A 218 -2.60 1.04 -14.34
C LYS A 218 -1.67 -0.04 -13.77
N LYS A 219 -0.50 0.33 -13.25
CA LYS A 219 0.42 -0.62 -12.60
C LYS A 219 -0.19 -1.25 -11.35
N LEU A 220 -0.93 -0.48 -10.55
CA LEU A 220 -1.59 -0.98 -9.35
C LEU A 220 -2.66 -2.03 -9.69
N ILE A 221 -3.51 -1.76 -10.69
CA ILE A 221 -4.51 -2.72 -11.17
C ILE A 221 -3.83 -3.99 -11.72
N ALA A 222 -2.74 -3.83 -12.49
CA ALA A 222 -1.98 -4.95 -13.03
C ALA A 222 -1.26 -5.78 -11.95
N ALA A 223 -1.02 -5.24 -10.75
CA ALA A 223 -0.40 -5.96 -9.63
C ALA A 223 -1.30 -7.07 -9.05
N ARG A 224 -2.56 -7.18 -9.49
CA ARG A 224 -3.54 -8.17 -9.03
C ARG A 224 -3.72 -8.17 -7.51
N ALA A 225 -3.69 -6.98 -6.91
CA ALA A 225 -3.97 -6.78 -5.50
C ALA A 225 -5.40 -6.26 -5.32
N THR A 226 -6.06 -6.64 -4.24
CA THR A 226 -7.32 -6.02 -3.80
C THR A 226 -7.00 -4.68 -3.15
N VAL A 227 -7.59 -3.59 -3.64
CA VAL A 227 -7.28 -2.23 -3.17
C VAL A 227 -8.46 -1.67 -2.38
N HIS A 228 -8.26 -1.51 -1.08
CA HIS A 228 -9.21 -0.83 -0.20
C HIS A 228 -8.78 0.62 -0.02
N VAL A 229 -9.73 1.54 -0.07
CA VAL A 229 -9.47 2.96 0.09
C VAL A 229 -10.29 3.53 1.23
N ILE A 230 -9.64 4.18 2.18
CA ILE A 230 -10.26 4.97 3.24
C ILE A 230 -9.91 6.42 2.94
N SER A 231 -10.90 7.17 2.44
CA SER A 231 -10.65 8.49 1.88
C SER A 231 -10.93 9.62 2.87
N TYR A 232 -10.10 10.65 2.81
CA TYR A 232 -10.31 11.91 3.54
C TYR A 232 -11.25 12.90 2.82
N THR A 233 -11.68 12.59 1.59
CA THR A 233 -12.32 13.56 0.71
C THR A 233 -13.54 14.24 1.34
N GLU A 234 -14.43 13.48 1.99
CA GLU A 234 -15.61 14.02 2.68
C GLU A 234 -15.23 14.82 3.93
N LEU A 235 -14.29 14.34 4.73
CA LEU A 235 -13.81 15.07 5.91
C LEU A 235 -13.19 16.42 5.52
N VAL A 236 -12.45 16.45 4.41
CA VAL A 236 -11.87 17.69 3.86
C VAL A 236 -12.96 18.63 3.38
N ARG A 237 -13.96 18.11 2.67
CA ARG A 237 -15.10 18.88 2.14
C ARG A 237 -15.88 19.55 3.27
N GLN A 238 -16.26 18.82 4.31
CA GLN A 238 -16.97 19.38 5.47
C GLN A 238 -16.17 20.42 6.24
N LYS A 239 -14.85 20.21 6.40
CA LYS A 239 -13.98 21.20 7.03
C LYS A 239 -13.86 22.47 6.18
N SER A 240 -13.87 22.33 4.86
CA SER A 240 -13.85 23.45 3.91
C SER A 240 -15.12 24.30 4.03
N ASP A 241 -16.29 23.67 4.07
CA ASP A 241 -17.58 24.36 4.15
C ASP A 241 -17.76 25.13 5.46
N LYS A 242 -17.37 24.54 6.59
CA LYS A 242 -17.46 25.21 7.90
C LYS A 242 -16.56 26.45 8.02
N LYS A 243 -15.42 26.48 7.36
CA LYS A 243 -14.47 27.61 7.44
C LYS A 243 -14.81 28.79 6.55
N THR A 244 -15.71 28.65 5.59
CA THR A 244 -16.15 29.76 4.74
C THR A 244 -17.05 30.77 5.47
N THR A 245 -17.54 30.43 6.65
CA THR A 245 -18.52 31.22 7.41
C THR A 245 -18.01 31.66 8.80
N GLU A 246 -16.73 31.57 9.09
CA GLU A 246 -16.18 32.09 10.33
C GLU A 246 -16.23 33.64 10.35
N VAL A 247 -17.26 34.14 10.99
CA VAL A 247 -17.32 35.52 11.45
C VAL A 247 -16.50 35.58 12.74
N SER A 248 -15.27 36.08 12.67
CA SER A 248 -14.50 36.33 13.89
C SER A 248 -14.94 37.66 14.52
N VAL A 249 -15.61 37.57 15.66
CA VAL A 249 -15.84 38.74 16.55
C VAL A 249 -14.57 38.83 17.42
N GLY A 250 -13.76 39.84 17.20
CA GLY A 250 -12.52 40.03 17.95
C GLY A 250 -11.87 41.39 17.69
N GLN A 251 -10.82 41.68 18.42
CA GLN A 251 -9.99 42.87 18.15
C GLN A 251 -9.47 42.80 16.71
N LEU A 252 -9.82 43.80 15.91
CA LEU A 252 -9.16 44.00 14.63
C LEU A 252 -7.65 44.17 14.90
N PRO A 253 -6.75 43.46 14.15
CA PRO A 253 -5.34 43.73 14.29
C PRO A 253 -5.08 45.19 13.94
N THR A 254 -4.93 45.99 14.96
CA THR A 254 -4.28 47.29 14.80
C THR A 254 -2.90 46.98 14.23
N SER A 255 -2.55 47.72 13.17
CA SER A 255 -1.25 47.67 12.52
C SER A 255 -0.13 47.28 13.50
N SER A 256 0.71 46.32 13.11
CA SER A 256 1.76 45.68 13.93
C SER A 256 2.88 46.59 14.41
N ASN A 257 2.75 47.89 14.26
CA ASN A 257 3.57 48.85 14.93
C ASN A 257 2.90 49.24 16.26
N PRO A 258 3.53 48.98 17.41
CA PRO A 258 3.12 49.64 18.62
C PRO A 258 3.19 51.12 18.33
N ILE A 259 2.04 51.79 18.26
CA ILE A 259 1.98 53.25 18.14
C ILE A 259 2.53 53.76 19.47
N THR A 260 3.85 53.94 19.53
CA THR A 260 4.48 54.80 20.50
C THR A 260 3.99 56.20 20.16
N ALA A 261 2.95 56.59 20.81
CA ALA A 261 2.57 57.84 21.37
C ALA A 261 2.92 59.16 20.64
N THR A 262 2.96 59.21 19.33
CA THR A 262 2.98 60.53 18.67
C THR A 262 2.41 60.42 17.27
N ASP A 263 1.11 60.23 17.18
CA ASP A 263 0.34 60.62 16.01
C ASP A 263 0.16 62.13 16.09
N PRO A 264 0.82 62.93 15.23
CA PRO A 264 0.73 64.39 15.32
C PRO A 264 -0.64 64.95 14.99
N THR A 265 -1.59 64.11 14.61
CA THR A 265 -2.99 64.45 14.32
C THR A 265 -3.91 64.31 15.53
N LEU A 266 -3.43 63.74 16.66
CA LEU A 266 -4.21 63.56 17.85
C LEU A 266 -3.76 64.51 18.97
N PRO A 267 -4.72 65.04 19.79
CA PRO A 267 -4.38 65.85 20.94
C PRO A 267 -3.45 65.11 21.92
N PRO A 268 -2.51 65.80 22.57
CA PRO A 268 -1.62 65.21 23.53
C PRO A 268 -2.39 64.46 24.63
N GLY A 269 -2.06 63.18 24.88
CA GLY A 269 -2.73 62.34 25.90
C GLY A 269 -3.87 61.48 25.41
N THR A 270 -4.22 61.46 24.13
CA THR A 270 -5.23 60.58 23.57
C THR A 270 -4.59 59.22 23.23
N THR A 271 -5.09 58.15 23.90
CA THR A 271 -4.83 56.77 23.53
C THR A 271 -5.94 56.28 22.59
N ARG A 272 -5.58 55.71 21.45
CA ARG A 272 -6.57 55.01 20.62
C ARG A 272 -7.11 53.79 21.37
N SER A 273 -8.41 53.81 21.69
CA SER A 273 -9.09 52.63 22.19
C SER A 273 -9.05 51.53 21.12
N PRO A 274 -8.82 50.27 21.50
CA PRO A 274 -8.92 49.18 20.55
C PRO A 274 -10.34 49.15 19.96
N SER A 275 -10.41 49.24 18.63
CA SER A 275 -11.69 49.13 17.92
C SER A 275 -12.12 47.66 17.89
N PHE A 276 -13.25 47.34 18.47
CA PHE A 276 -13.92 46.04 18.30
C PHE A 276 -14.74 46.09 17.01
N GLY A 277 -14.53 45.14 16.13
CA GLY A 277 -15.26 45.05 14.88
C GLY A 277 -15.50 43.60 14.47
N VAL A 278 -16.50 43.38 13.64
CA VAL A 278 -16.74 42.13 12.97
C VAL A 278 -15.83 42.10 11.72
N GLY A 279 -14.76 41.37 11.76
CA GLY A 279 -13.86 41.19 10.62
C GLY A 279 -14.26 40.00 9.77
N ILE A 280 -14.77 40.25 8.56
CA ILE A 280 -14.93 39.19 7.56
C ILE A 280 -13.61 39.11 6.80
N ARG A 281 -12.80 38.08 7.07
CA ARG A 281 -11.60 37.84 6.28
C ARG A 281 -12.01 37.20 4.94
N PHE A 282 -12.03 38.02 3.92
CA PHE A 282 -12.25 37.57 2.56
C PHE A 282 -10.92 37.62 1.80
N ASP A 283 -10.32 36.43 1.57
CA ASP A 283 -9.14 36.30 0.72
C ASP A 283 -9.51 35.60 -0.61
N PRO A 284 -9.58 36.35 -1.72
CA PRO A 284 -9.93 35.79 -3.03
C PRO A 284 -8.93 34.75 -3.54
N ALA A 285 -7.67 34.83 -3.15
CA ALA A 285 -6.63 33.87 -3.56
C ALA A 285 -6.83 32.54 -2.84
N MET A 286 -7.07 32.58 -1.54
CA MET A 286 -7.42 31.40 -0.75
C MET A 286 -8.69 30.72 -1.25
N ARG A 287 -9.72 31.48 -1.63
CA ARG A 287 -10.95 30.92 -2.19
C ARG A 287 -10.72 30.21 -3.53
N ARG A 288 -9.91 30.80 -4.41
CA ARG A 288 -9.53 30.16 -5.70
C ARG A 288 -8.76 28.85 -5.47
N GLN A 289 -7.78 28.88 -4.59
CA GLN A 289 -7.00 27.70 -4.22
C GLN A 289 -7.87 26.58 -3.64
N ARG A 290 -8.82 26.94 -2.77
CA ARG A 290 -9.77 26.01 -2.17
C ARG A 290 -10.67 25.36 -3.23
N LYS A 291 -11.23 26.16 -4.14
CA LYS A 291 -12.07 25.67 -5.24
C LYS A 291 -11.29 24.75 -6.19
N ALA A 292 -10.04 25.05 -6.48
CA ALA A 292 -9.16 24.20 -7.27
C ALA A 292 -8.91 22.85 -6.56
N TYR A 293 -8.59 22.89 -5.27
CA TYR A 293 -8.40 21.69 -4.48
C TYR A 293 -9.67 20.82 -4.40
N GLU A 294 -10.85 21.41 -4.22
CA GLU A 294 -12.14 20.69 -4.22
C GLU A 294 -12.39 19.98 -5.57
N ALA A 295 -12.03 20.61 -6.68
CA ALA A 295 -12.14 20.00 -8.00
C ALA A 295 -11.15 18.82 -8.14
N ASP A 296 -9.94 18.94 -7.63
CA ASP A 296 -8.93 17.87 -7.63
C ASP A 296 -9.38 16.71 -6.72
N VAL A 297 -9.94 17.01 -5.56
CA VAL A 297 -10.52 16.02 -4.62
C VAL A 297 -11.64 15.24 -5.29
N LYS A 298 -12.59 15.91 -5.95
CA LYS A 298 -13.69 15.24 -6.67
C LYS A 298 -13.20 14.32 -7.77
N LYS A 299 -12.24 14.78 -8.58
CA LYS A 299 -11.61 13.98 -9.63
C LYS A 299 -10.85 12.78 -9.03
N SER A 300 -10.20 12.99 -7.91
CA SER A 300 -9.46 11.95 -7.20
C SER A 300 -10.40 10.87 -6.67
N GLU A 301 -11.50 11.26 -6.02
CA GLU A 301 -12.50 10.34 -5.50
C GLU A 301 -13.03 9.40 -6.59
N GLN A 302 -13.32 9.92 -7.77
CA GLN A 302 -13.77 9.11 -8.89
C GLN A 302 -12.72 8.07 -9.33
N VAL A 303 -11.44 8.46 -9.36
CA VAL A 303 -10.35 7.52 -9.69
C VAL A 303 -10.21 6.47 -8.60
N LEU A 304 -10.27 6.86 -7.32
CA LEU A 304 -10.17 5.93 -6.19
C LEU A 304 -11.35 4.95 -6.14
N THR A 305 -12.58 5.41 -6.49
CA THR A 305 -13.76 4.56 -6.64
C THR A 305 -13.52 3.49 -7.70
N ASN A 306 -13.10 3.91 -8.89
CA ASN A 306 -12.84 2.98 -9.99
C ASN A 306 -11.77 1.94 -9.63
N VAL A 307 -10.69 2.35 -8.95
CA VAL A 307 -9.63 1.43 -8.50
C VAL A 307 -10.17 0.41 -7.52
N ALA A 308 -10.94 0.82 -6.52
CA ALA A 308 -11.51 -0.09 -5.54
C ALA A 308 -12.46 -1.09 -6.23
N GLU A 309 -13.37 -0.63 -7.09
CA GLU A 309 -14.31 -1.48 -7.81
C GLU A 309 -13.62 -2.46 -8.76
N GLU A 310 -12.65 -2.01 -9.56
CA GLU A 310 -11.91 -2.85 -10.51
C GLU A 310 -11.11 -3.95 -9.81
N THR A 311 -10.62 -3.68 -8.60
CA THR A 311 -9.79 -4.62 -7.85
C THR A 311 -10.56 -5.47 -6.84
N GLY A 312 -11.87 -5.27 -6.70
CA GLY A 312 -12.72 -5.99 -5.74
C GLY A 312 -12.55 -5.52 -4.29
N GLY A 313 -12.01 -4.33 -4.08
CA GLY A 313 -11.85 -3.73 -2.77
C GLY A 313 -13.02 -2.84 -2.37
N LYS A 314 -12.87 -2.16 -1.22
CA LYS A 314 -13.89 -1.25 -0.67
C LYS A 314 -13.39 0.19 -0.69
N LEU A 315 -14.28 1.13 -1.08
CA LEU A 315 -14.10 2.55 -0.85
C LEU A 315 -14.92 2.98 0.36
N ILE A 316 -14.29 3.66 1.30
CA ILE A 316 -14.90 4.24 2.48
C ILE A 316 -14.74 5.76 2.44
N LEU A 317 -15.87 6.47 2.57
CA LEU A 317 -15.98 7.93 2.54
C LEU A 317 -16.58 8.45 3.87
N PRO A 318 -15.82 8.41 4.97
CA PRO A 318 -16.33 8.74 6.29
C PRO A 318 -16.64 10.25 6.42
N LEU A 319 -17.73 10.58 7.12
CA LEU A 319 -18.13 11.95 7.40
C LEU A 319 -17.51 12.51 8.68
N SER A 320 -17.00 11.65 9.56
CA SER A 320 -16.33 12.00 10.80
C SER A 320 -15.12 11.14 11.11
N SER A 321 -14.27 11.60 12.03
CA SER A 321 -13.13 10.81 12.50
C SER A 321 -13.53 9.51 13.19
N ASP A 322 -14.63 9.54 13.94
CA ASP A 322 -15.15 8.37 14.65
C ASP A 322 -15.72 7.35 13.66
N GLU A 323 -16.42 7.82 12.65
CA GLU A 323 -16.92 7.00 11.56
C GLU A 323 -15.78 6.37 10.77
N MET A 324 -14.69 7.11 10.51
CA MET A 324 -13.52 6.59 9.83
C MET A 324 -12.87 5.43 10.60
N LEU A 325 -12.79 5.52 11.93
CA LEU A 325 -12.33 4.45 12.79
C LEU A 325 -13.30 3.26 12.80
N ALA A 326 -14.60 3.52 12.90
CA ALA A 326 -15.61 2.47 12.92
C ALA A 326 -15.65 1.69 11.60
N GLN A 327 -15.72 2.39 10.46
CA GLN A 327 -15.78 1.79 9.14
C GLN A 327 -14.46 1.10 8.72
N SER A 328 -13.32 1.52 9.28
CA SER A 328 -12.05 0.81 9.05
C SER A 328 -12.09 -0.66 9.51
N ASN A 329 -12.92 -1.00 10.50
CA ASN A 329 -13.12 -2.37 10.92
C ASN A 329 -13.73 -3.26 9.82
N GLU A 330 -14.52 -2.67 8.93
CA GLU A 330 -15.10 -3.40 7.80
C GLU A 330 -14.01 -3.82 6.80
N VAL A 331 -13.02 -2.95 6.56
CA VAL A 331 -11.87 -3.29 5.71
C VAL A 331 -11.07 -4.44 6.33
N ALA A 332 -10.79 -4.39 7.63
CA ALA A 332 -10.07 -5.46 8.31
C ALA A 332 -10.82 -6.80 8.27
N ARG A 333 -12.17 -6.76 8.44
CA ARG A 333 -13.03 -7.93 8.32
C ARG A 333 -13.05 -8.48 6.89
N ALA A 334 -13.16 -7.59 5.88
CA ALA A 334 -13.12 -7.98 4.47
C ALA A 334 -11.85 -8.75 4.14
N ILE A 335 -10.68 -8.20 4.53
CA ILE A 335 -9.37 -8.84 4.35
C ILE A 335 -9.32 -10.20 5.05
N GLY A 336 -9.90 -10.31 6.26
CA GLY A 336 -9.91 -11.54 7.05
C GLY A 336 -10.88 -12.62 6.54
N ALA A 337 -11.91 -12.21 5.80
CA ALA A 337 -12.95 -13.09 5.28
C ALA A 337 -12.73 -13.51 3.83
N GLU A 338 -11.66 -13.03 3.19
CA GLU A 338 -11.41 -13.28 1.78
C GLU A 338 -10.97 -14.72 1.53
N TYR A 339 -11.66 -15.36 0.58
CA TYR A 339 -11.27 -16.65 0.01
C TYR A 339 -10.39 -16.43 -1.21
N VAL A 340 -9.50 -17.35 -1.47
CA VAL A 340 -8.81 -17.46 -2.75
C VAL A 340 -9.38 -18.60 -3.53
N VAL A 341 -10.12 -18.26 -4.57
CA VAL A 341 -10.66 -19.18 -5.56
C VAL A 341 -9.63 -19.38 -6.65
N THR A 342 -9.27 -20.66 -6.91
CA THR A 342 -8.31 -20.98 -7.96
C THR A 342 -9.02 -21.72 -9.09
N TYR A 343 -8.80 -21.29 -10.34
CA TYR A 343 -9.30 -21.96 -11.51
C TYR A 343 -8.27 -21.94 -12.66
N ARG A 344 -8.40 -22.86 -13.59
CA ARG A 344 -7.63 -22.83 -14.83
C ARG A 344 -8.50 -22.23 -15.95
N PRO A 345 -8.05 -21.15 -16.59
CA PRO A 345 -8.79 -20.57 -17.71
C PRO A 345 -8.96 -21.57 -18.86
N LYS A 346 -10.16 -21.66 -19.42
CA LYS A 346 -10.42 -22.48 -20.62
C LYS A 346 -9.66 -21.96 -21.83
N ARG A 347 -9.52 -20.63 -21.95
CA ARG A 347 -8.63 -19.99 -22.91
C ARG A 347 -7.26 -19.79 -22.26
N PRO A 348 -6.21 -20.51 -22.70
CA PRO A 348 -4.88 -20.39 -22.10
C PRO A 348 -4.37 -18.95 -22.00
N LEU A 349 -3.60 -18.64 -20.96
CA LEU A 349 -3.00 -17.31 -20.83
C LEU A 349 -1.96 -17.05 -21.91
N ALA A 350 -1.30 -18.11 -22.38
CA ALA A 350 -0.30 -18.04 -23.46
C ALA A 350 -0.90 -17.60 -24.82
N GLU A 351 -2.21 -17.78 -25.01
CA GLU A 351 -2.92 -17.36 -26.23
C GLU A 351 -3.40 -15.90 -26.17
N ALA A 352 -3.23 -15.26 -25.03
CA ALA A 352 -3.68 -13.88 -24.85
C ALA A 352 -2.65 -12.88 -25.40
N SER A 353 -3.15 -11.77 -25.93
CA SER A 353 -2.29 -10.64 -26.29
C SER A 353 -1.65 -10.03 -25.05
N PRO A 354 -0.39 -9.56 -25.12
CA PRO A 354 0.26 -8.89 -24.00
C PRO A 354 -0.57 -7.68 -23.50
N GLY A 355 -0.91 -7.70 -22.20
CA GLY A 355 -1.74 -6.65 -21.61
C GLY A 355 -3.25 -6.78 -21.91
N GLU A 356 -3.70 -7.89 -22.44
CA GLU A 356 -5.12 -8.17 -22.61
C GLU A 356 -5.87 -8.15 -21.27
N TYR A 357 -7.00 -7.46 -21.22
CA TYR A 357 -7.89 -7.47 -20.06
C TYR A 357 -8.94 -8.55 -20.24
N ARG A 358 -9.09 -9.42 -19.23
CA ARG A 358 -10.13 -10.46 -19.16
C ARG A 358 -11.13 -10.10 -18.08
N ARG A 359 -12.40 -10.07 -18.47
CA ARG A 359 -13.51 -9.79 -17.56
C ARG A 359 -13.84 -11.01 -16.71
N ILE A 360 -14.09 -10.79 -15.41
CA ILE A 360 -14.53 -11.82 -14.48
C ILE A 360 -15.89 -11.44 -13.90
N GLU A 361 -16.75 -12.44 -13.80
CA GLU A 361 -17.98 -12.41 -13.02
C GLU A 361 -17.98 -13.60 -12.08
N VAL A 362 -18.39 -13.38 -10.82
CA VAL A 362 -18.51 -14.44 -9.84
C VAL A 362 -19.95 -14.47 -9.32
N GLN A 363 -20.52 -15.66 -9.26
CA GLN A 363 -21.89 -15.85 -8.81
C GLN A 363 -21.92 -16.96 -7.74
N SER A 364 -22.80 -16.82 -6.76
CA SER A 364 -23.07 -17.87 -5.78
C SER A 364 -24.14 -18.82 -6.26
N ARG A 365 -23.94 -20.12 -6.08
CA ARG A 365 -24.97 -21.15 -6.18
C ARG A 365 -25.67 -21.39 -4.85
N LYS A 366 -25.10 -20.88 -3.75
CA LYS A 366 -25.66 -20.97 -2.42
C LYS A 366 -26.72 -19.89 -2.23
N VAL A 367 -27.93 -20.32 -1.85
CA VAL A 367 -29.06 -19.40 -1.64
C VAL A 367 -28.75 -18.43 -0.49
N GLY A 368 -29.04 -17.15 -0.70
CA GLY A 368 -28.83 -16.10 0.30
C GLY A 368 -27.39 -15.66 0.47
N VAL A 369 -26.45 -16.11 -0.39
CA VAL A 369 -25.05 -15.68 -0.38
C VAL A 369 -24.73 -14.89 -1.64
N THR A 370 -24.15 -13.70 -1.45
CA THR A 370 -23.62 -12.85 -2.53
C THR A 370 -22.09 -12.94 -2.53
N LEU A 371 -21.50 -13.03 -3.72
CA LEU A 371 -20.05 -13.06 -3.89
C LEU A 371 -19.55 -11.74 -4.48
N GLU A 372 -18.55 -11.16 -3.84
CA GLU A 372 -17.85 -9.98 -4.32
C GLU A 372 -16.43 -10.37 -4.76
N ALA A 373 -16.03 -9.93 -5.96
CA ALA A 373 -14.70 -10.18 -6.51
C ALA A 373 -14.29 -9.03 -7.43
N ARG A 374 -13.03 -9.00 -7.85
CA ARG A 374 -12.58 -8.07 -8.89
C ARG A 374 -13.31 -8.32 -10.21
N ARG A 375 -13.51 -7.26 -10.99
CA ARG A 375 -14.22 -7.32 -12.29
C ARG A 375 -13.40 -7.94 -13.42
N GLY A 376 -12.11 -8.13 -13.22
CA GLY A 376 -11.23 -8.72 -14.21
C GLY A 376 -9.75 -8.64 -13.84
N TYR A 377 -8.91 -9.01 -14.79
CA TYR A 377 -7.45 -8.92 -14.64
C TYR A 377 -6.76 -8.69 -15.98
N VAL A 378 -5.57 -8.09 -15.90
CA VAL A 378 -4.68 -7.95 -17.05
C VAL A 378 -3.80 -9.20 -17.12
N VAL A 379 -3.76 -9.82 -18.31
CA VAL A 379 -2.87 -10.97 -18.55
C VAL A 379 -1.40 -10.51 -18.50
N PRO A 380 -0.54 -11.19 -17.72
CA PRO A 380 0.86 -10.81 -17.62
C PRO A 380 1.53 -10.90 -19.00
N THR A 381 2.31 -9.90 -19.35
CA THR A 381 3.23 -10.00 -20.47
C THR A 381 4.30 -11.02 -20.12
N PRO A 382 4.58 -12.06 -20.96
CA PRO A 382 5.71 -12.92 -20.72
C PRO A 382 6.96 -12.07 -20.61
N VAL A 383 7.67 -12.19 -19.49
CA VAL A 383 8.99 -11.59 -19.36
C VAL A 383 9.91 -12.48 -20.15
N ASN A 384 10.34 -12.03 -21.33
CA ASN A 384 11.45 -12.65 -22.03
C ASN A 384 12.69 -12.44 -21.16
N GLU A 385 13.14 -13.51 -20.51
CA GLU A 385 14.44 -13.57 -19.84
C GLU A 385 15.59 -13.58 -20.87
#